data_f9054b130ba695939fe312aba11422a6
#
_entry.id   f9054b130ba695939fe312aba11422a6
#
_cell.length_a   1.000
_cell.length_b   1.000
_cell.length_c   1.000
_cell.angle_alpha   90.00
_cell.angle_beta   90.00
_cell.angle_gamma   90.00
#
_symmetry.space_group_name_H-M   'P 1'
#
loop_
_entity.id
_entity.type
_entity.pdbx_description
1 polymer ?
#
loop_
_entity_poly.entity_id
_entity_poly.type
_entity_poly.pdbx_seq_one_letter_code
_entity_poly.pdbx_strand_id
1 'polypeptide(L)'
;MEDFGAVERERLLQRFGRRFSSGQVIFREGEPGTEAFLLQEGRVRLIKRVRAVERSLMVLRPGDLFGESAFIAGAQRSSTAIALSDGAALALDIATFQSLLENNRPVASRIVQQLVRRLRDAEDQIEIMMLRDTQSKIVNALLKLAQQSQAEGKSGALLQISPMELSTRVGMDVETVKRGVQKLREGQYVRVVDEKVEIPDVESLRRLFQLLGLKDEIQGTELPQSPAKDGRGTTHPRERG
;
A
#
# COMPACT_ATOMS: atom_id res chain seq x y z
N MET A 1 -1.89 -2.15 22.02
CA MET A 1 -3.04 -1.43 22.60
C MET A 1 -3.02 -1.40 24.14
N GLU A 2 -1.86 -1.64 24.73
CA GLU A 2 -1.61 -1.67 26.18
C GLU A 2 -1.11 -0.34 26.75
N ASP A 3 -0.98 0.71 25.89
CA ASP A 3 -0.35 1.97 26.30
C ASP A 3 -1.24 2.88 27.14
N PHE A 4 -2.56 2.69 27.11
CA PHE A 4 -3.51 3.32 28.00
C PHE A 4 -4.12 2.26 28.91
N GLY A 5 -4.09 2.47 30.22
CA GLY A 5 -4.90 1.66 31.13
C GLY A 5 -6.37 1.68 30.68
N ALA A 6 -7.12 0.59 30.87
CA ALA A 6 -8.50 0.48 30.39
C ALA A 6 -9.38 1.68 30.80
N VAL A 7 -9.17 2.20 32.02
CA VAL A 7 -9.89 3.38 32.57
C VAL A 7 -9.53 4.68 31.82
N GLU A 8 -8.27 4.87 31.45
CA GLU A 8 -7.81 6.07 30.73
C GLU A 8 -8.31 6.05 29.27
N ARG A 9 -8.28 4.89 28.64
CA ARG A 9 -8.84 4.68 27.30
C ARG A 9 -10.34 5.03 27.28
N GLU A 10 -11.09 4.58 28.29
CA GLU A 10 -12.53 4.85 28.37
C GLU A 10 -12.82 6.34 28.56
N ARG A 11 -12.06 7.03 29.40
CA ARG A 11 -12.14 8.49 29.57
C ARG A 11 -11.84 9.24 28.27
N LEU A 12 -10.81 8.84 27.53
CA LEU A 12 -10.47 9.45 26.25
C LEU A 12 -11.57 9.22 25.21
N LEU A 13 -12.15 8.00 25.15
CA LEU A 13 -13.26 7.70 24.26
C LEU A 13 -14.54 8.48 24.62
N GLN A 14 -14.82 8.69 25.91
CA GLN A 14 -15.96 9.53 26.34
C GLN A 14 -15.80 10.99 25.94
N ARG A 15 -14.56 11.53 25.96
CA ARG A 15 -14.29 12.94 25.70
C ARG A 15 -14.03 13.25 24.23
N PHE A 16 -13.32 12.39 23.54
CA PHE A 16 -12.82 12.60 22.16
C PHE A 16 -13.30 11.53 21.17
N GLY A 17 -14.05 10.54 21.62
CA GLY A 17 -14.45 9.40 20.81
C GLY A 17 -15.50 9.79 19.76
N ARG A 18 -15.25 9.43 18.52
CA ARG A 18 -16.24 9.41 17.43
C ARG A 18 -16.46 7.99 16.96
N ARG A 19 -17.71 7.54 17.03
CA ARG A 19 -18.15 6.25 16.50
C ARG A 19 -18.52 6.41 15.03
N PHE A 20 -18.32 5.35 14.26
CA PHE A 20 -18.71 5.28 12.87
C PHE A 20 -19.23 3.87 12.55
N SER A 21 -20.10 3.80 11.54
CA SER A 21 -20.66 2.55 11.03
C SER A 21 -19.96 2.13 9.74
N SER A 22 -20.04 0.84 9.41
CA SER A 22 -19.53 0.29 8.15
C SER A 22 -20.09 1.04 6.94
N GLY A 23 -19.21 1.39 5.98
CA GLY A 23 -19.55 2.17 4.80
C GLY A 23 -19.60 3.69 5.01
N GLN A 24 -19.56 4.17 6.28
CA GLN A 24 -19.59 5.60 6.55
C GLN A 24 -18.33 6.29 6.06
N VAL A 25 -18.52 7.45 5.39
CA VAL A 25 -17.44 8.39 5.07
C VAL A 25 -17.16 9.25 6.30
N ILE A 26 -15.95 9.16 6.83
CA ILE A 26 -15.51 9.91 8.02
C ILE A 26 -15.15 11.35 7.62
N PHE A 27 -14.43 11.50 6.52
CA PHE A 27 -14.16 12.77 5.82
C PHE A 27 -13.82 12.53 4.37
N ARG A 28 -13.94 13.57 3.53
CA ARG A 28 -13.65 13.51 2.09
C ARG A 28 -12.37 14.26 1.74
N GLU A 29 -11.68 13.79 0.70
CA GLU A 29 -10.57 14.51 0.06
C GLU A 29 -11.01 15.94 -0.31
N GLY A 30 -10.13 16.92 -0.02
CA GLY A 30 -10.38 18.34 -0.29
C GLY A 30 -11.22 19.08 0.77
N GLU A 31 -11.85 18.37 1.71
CA GLU A 31 -12.56 19.04 2.81
C GLU A 31 -11.57 19.74 3.77
N PRO A 32 -11.93 20.89 4.35
CA PRO A 32 -11.17 21.46 5.45
C PRO A 32 -11.25 20.54 6.67
N GLY A 33 -10.19 20.47 7.44
CA GLY A 33 -10.16 19.66 8.65
C GLY A 33 -9.28 20.28 9.73
N THR A 34 -9.71 20.17 10.98
CA THR A 34 -9.00 20.67 12.15
C THR A 34 -8.58 19.59 13.12
N GLU A 35 -9.01 18.34 12.87
CA GLU A 35 -8.77 17.19 13.74
C GLU A 35 -8.10 16.05 12.96
N ALA A 36 -7.18 15.37 13.62
CA ALA A 36 -6.73 14.04 13.22
C ALA A 36 -7.44 12.97 14.05
N PHE A 37 -7.36 11.73 13.61
CA PHE A 37 -8.06 10.60 14.19
C PHE A 37 -7.08 9.49 14.58
N LEU A 38 -7.14 9.04 15.83
CA LEU A 38 -6.43 7.85 16.29
C LEU A 38 -7.41 6.69 16.41
N LEU A 39 -7.33 5.74 15.45
CA LEU A 39 -8.24 4.61 15.36
C LEU A 39 -8.16 3.73 16.61
N GLN A 40 -9.28 3.46 17.26
CA GLN A 40 -9.36 2.62 18.47
C GLN A 40 -9.97 1.27 18.18
N GLU A 41 -10.98 1.22 17.31
CA GLU A 41 -11.73 0.02 16.96
C GLU A 41 -12.15 0.06 15.50
N GLY A 42 -12.30 -1.11 14.89
CA GLY A 42 -12.73 -1.23 13.51
C GLY A 42 -11.57 -1.10 12.50
N ARG A 43 -11.95 -0.87 11.25
CA ARG A 43 -11.02 -0.72 10.10
C ARG A 43 -11.48 0.43 9.23
N VAL A 44 -10.53 1.24 8.77
CA VAL A 44 -10.79 2.39 7.90
C VAL A 44 -9.92 2.29 6.66
N ARG A 45 -10.48 2.55 5.49
CA ARG A 45 -9.75 2.63 4.23
C ARG A 45 -9.55 4.08 3.83
N LEU A 46 -8.32 4.45 3.50
CA LEU A 46 -8.01 5.71 2.85
C LEU A 46 -8.01 5.50 1.34
N ILE A 47 -8.75 6.35 0.64
CA ILE A 47 -8.80 6.35 -0.82
C ILE A 47 -8.45 7.73 -1.37
N LYS A 48 -7.89 7.73 -2.56
CA LYS A 48 -7.64 8.94 -3.33
C LYS A 48 -8.24 8.82 -4.71
N ARG A 49 -8.85 9.91 -5.19
CA ARG A 49 -9.39 9.96 -6.54
C ARG A 49 -8.34 10.53 -7.51
N VAL A 50 -7.92 9.70 -8.45
CA VAL A 50 -7.00 10.13 -9.51
C VAL A 50 -7.77 10.08 -10.82
N ARG A 51 -8.09 11.26 -11.38
CA ARG A 51 -9.02 11.42 -12.50
C ARG A 51 -10.39 10.82 -12.15
N ALA A 52 -10.89 9.84 -12.92
CA ALA A 52 -12.17 9.17 -12.69
C ALA A 52 -12.07 7.86 -11.88
N VAL A 53 -10.86 7.50 -11.42
CA VAL A 53 -10.61 6.21 -10.75
C VAL A 53 -10.29 6.43 -9.28
N GLU A 54 -11.01 5.75 -8.40
CA GLU A 54 -10.68 5.67 -6.98
C GLU A 54 -9.59 4.62 -6.75
N ARG A 55 -8.53 5.02 -6.04
CA ARG A 55 -7.43 4.15 -5.64
C ARG A 55 -7.35 4.07 -4.13
N SER A 56 -7.26 2.85 -3.62
CA SER A 56 -6.99 2.62 -2.20
C SER A 56 -5.52 2.98 -1.92
N LEU A 57 -5.30 3.81 -0.90
CA LEU A 57 -3.95 4.16 -0.44
C LEU A 57 -3.48 3.19 0.63
N MET A 58 -4.34 2.93 1.63
CA MET A 58 -4.05 2.00 2.72
C MET A 58 -5.32 1.60 3.46
N VAL A 59 -5.22 0.52 4.24
CA VAL A 59 -6.22 0.09 5.23
C VAL A 59 -5.63 0.26 6.62
N LEU A 60 -6.33 1.04 7.45
CA LEU A 60 -5.95 1.40 8.80
C LEU A 60 -6.52 0.39 9.80
N ARG A 61 -5.77 0.17 10.87
CA ARG A 61 -6.09 -0.74 11.98
C ARG A 61 -6.05 0.00 13.33
N PRO A 62 -6.61 -0.55 14.39
CA PRO A 62 -6.53 0.05 15.72
C PRO A 62 -5.09 0.42 16.12
N GLY A 63 -4.91 1.65 16.58
CA GLY A 63 -3.62 2.28 16.88
C GLY A 63 -3.09 3.16 15.74
N ASP A 64 -3.71 3.16 14.56
CA ASP A 64 -3.27 4.01 13.45
C ASP A 64 -3.82 5.43 13.55
N LEU A 65 -2.93 6.41 13.31
CA LEU A 65 -3.27 7.83 13.15
C LEU A 65 -3.64 8.10 11.68
N PHE A 66 -4.68 8.90 11.44
CA PHE A 66 -5.07 9.34 10.09
C PHE A 66 -5.72 10.72 10.11
N GLY A 67 -5.79 11.37 8.95
CA GLY A 67 -6.28 12.73 8.83
C GLY A 67 -5.34 13.79 9.41
N GLU A 68 -4.08 13.43 9.62
CA GLU A 68 -2.99 14.27 10.16
C GLU A 68 -2.66 15.47 9.27
N SER A 69 -3.07 15.46 8.00
CA SER A 69 -2.96 16.66 7.13
C SER A 69 -3.67 17.88 7.71
N ALA A 70 -4.67 17.68 8.56
CA ALA A 70 -5.35 18.76 9.29
C ALA A 70 -4.43 19.56 10.23
N PHE A 71 -3.27 19.00 10.60
CA PHE A 71 -2.30 19.69 11.46
C PHE A 71 -1.41 20.68 10.68
N ILE A 72 -1.45 20.65 9.37
CA ILE A 72 -0.76 21.61 8.52
C ILE A 72 -1.70 22.79 8.27
N ALA A 73 -1.28 24.00 8.65
CA ALA A 73 -2.09 25.19 8.50
C ALA A 73 -2.59 25.40 7.07
N GLY A 74 -3.89 25.57 6.89
CA GLY A 74 -4.53 25.74 5.58
C GLY A 74 -4.58 24.48 4.71
N ALA A 75 -4.12 23.32 5.20
CA ALA A 75 -4.19 22.09 4.44
C ALA A 75 -5.62 21.52 4.42
N GLN A 76 -5.98 20.96 3.28
CA GLN A 76 -7.20 20.16 3.11
C GLN A 76 -6.90 18.69 3.37
N ARG A 77 -7.94 17.89 3.54
CA ARG A 77 -7.83 16.42 3.60
C ARG A 77 -7.15 15.90 2.34
N SER A 78 -6.05 15.18 2.50
CA SER A 78 -5.26 14.64 1.39
C SER A 78 -5.89 13.41 0.73
N SER A 79 -6.89 12.80 1.39
CA SER A 79 -7.58 11.58 0.98
C SER A 79 -8.99 11.52 1.58
N THR A 80 -9.83 10.61 1.10
CA THR A 80 -11.12 10.27 1.69
C THR A 80 -10.96 9.07 2.64
N ALA A 81 -11.54 9.15 3.83
CA ALA A 81 -11.56 8.05 4.81
C ALA A 81 -12.93 7.40 4.87
N ILE A 82 -12.98 6.08 4.65
CA ILE A 82 -14.21 5.27 4.65
C ILE A 82 -14.07 4.13 5.65
N ALA A 83 -15.04 3.99 6.55
CA ALA A 83 -15.11 2.88 7.47
C ALA A 83 -15.39 1.56 6.73
N LEU A 84 -14.58 0.53 6.96
CA LEU A 84 -14.79 -0.83 6.44
C LEU A 84 -15.58 -1.71 7.40
N SER A 85 -15.67 -1.33 8.67
CA SER A 85 -16.46 -1.99 9.70
C SER A 85 -16.94 -0.93 10.69
N ASP A 86 -17.88 -1.28 11.55
CA ASP A 86 -18.19 -0.47 12.72
C ASP A 86 -16.94 -0.27 13.56
N GLY A 87 -16.84 0.91 14.22
CA GLY A 87 -15.67 1.23 15.01
C GLY A 87 -15.72 2.60 15.68
N ALA A 88 -14.58 2.97 16.26
CA ALA A 88 -14.40 4.25 16.94
C ALA A 88 -12.97 4.76 16.77
N ALA A 89 -12.82 6.09 16.73
CA ALA A 89 -11.55 6.79 16.74
C ALA A 89 -11.59 7.96 17.73
N LEU A 90 -10.43 8.33 18.27
CA LEU A 90 -10.29 9.60 19.00
C LEU A 90 -10.08 10.72 17.98
N ALA A 91 -10.94 11.73 18.00
CA ALA A 91 -10.79 12.95 17.21
C ALA A 91 -10.02 13.98 18.04
N LEU A 92 -8.84 14.36 17.57
CA LEU A 92 -7.89 15.18 18.31
C LEU A 92 -7.53 16.42 17.46
N ASP A 93 -7.72 17.59 18.02
CA ASP A 93 -7.12 18.81 17.47
C ASP A 93 -5.60 18.82 17.71
N ILE A 94 -4.90 19.76 17.09
CA ILE A 94 -3.43 19.82 17.17
C ILE A 94 -2.95 20.04 18.61
N ALA A 95 -3.63 20.88 19.39
CA ALA A 95 -3.23 21.19 20.77
C ALA A 95 -3.40 19.97 21.69
N THR A 96 -4.53 19.27 21.57
CA THR A 96 -4.79 18.03 22.32
C THR A 96 -3.82 16.93 21.89
N PHE A 97 -3.51 16.83 20.60
CA PHE A 97 -2.54 15.86 20.08
C PHE A 97 -1.13 16.13 20.60
N GLN A 98 -0.67 17.39 20.58
CA GLN A 98 0.63 17.77 21.14
C GLN A 98 0.71 17.45 22.63
N SER A 99 -0.29 17.85 23.41
CA SER A 99 -0.38 17.52 24.84
C SER A 99 -0.36 16.02 25.11
N LEU A 100 -1.03 15.22 24.24
CA LEU A 100 -1.00 13.75 24.35
C LEU A 100 0.42 13.20 24.15
N LEU A 101 1.17 13.71 23.15
CA LEU A 101 2.53 13.27 22.86
C LEU A 101 3.51 13.66 23.97
N GLU A 102 3.39 14.88 24.50
CA GLU A 102 4.25 15.39 25.58
C GLU A 102 4.08 14.60 26.88
N ASN A 103 2.83 14.25 27.20
CA ASN A 103 2.50 13.60 28.46
C ASN A 103 2.50 12.06 28.36
N ASN A 104 2.63 11.49 27.17
CA ASN A 104 2.59 10.03 26.98
C ASN A 104 3.66 9.54 26.00
N ARG A 105 4.87 9.34 26.54
CA ARG A 105 6.03 8.86 25.77
C ARG A 105 5.77 7.55 25.00
N PRO A 106 5.09 6.51 25.58
CA PRO A 106 4.78 5.31 24.84
C PRO A 106 3.94 5.56 23.59
N VAL A 107 2.91 6.44 23.68
CA VAL A 107 2.08 6.83 22.54
C VAL A 107 2.91 7.57 21.49
N ALA A 108 3.75 8.51 21.89
CA ALA A 108 4.65 9.23 20.98
C ALA A 108 5.58 8.27 20.23
N SER A 109 6.25 7.36 20.96
CA SER A 109 7.12 6.34 20.36
C SER A 109 6.39 5.47 19.35
N ARG A 110 5.15 5.05 19.66
CA ARG A 110 4.33 4.24 18.77
C ARG A 110 3.95 4.98 17.50
N ILE A 111 3.57 6.25 17.60
CA ILE A 111 3.25 7.08 16.43
C ILE A 111 4.47 7.25 15.54
N VAL A 112 5.66 7.50 16.11
CA VAL A 112 6.90 7.58 15.32
C VAL A 112 7.18 6.24 14.61
N GLN A 113 7.07 5.10 15.30
CA GLN A 113 7.25 3.78 14.69
C GLN A 113 6.22 3.52 13.58
N GLN A 114 4.98 3.98 13.75
CA GLN A 114 3.95 3.89 12.73
C GLN A 114 4.31 4.71 11.49
N LEU A 115 4.75 5.96 11.67
CA LEU A 115 5.16 6.81 10.55
C LEU A 115 6.35 6.25 9.79
N VAL A 116 7.34 5.68 10.50
CA VAL A 116 8.48 4.99 9.87
C VAL A 116 8.01 3.77 9.06
N ARG A 117 7.07 2.98 9.60
CA ARG A 117 6.47 1.85 8.84
C ARG A 117 5.74 2.34 7.60
N ARG A 118 4.93 3.40 7.70
CA ARG A 118 4.22 3.97 6.54
C ARG A 118 5.17 4.49 5.47
N LEU A 119 6.28 5.11 5.88
CA LEU A 119 7.31 5.56 4.94
C LEU A 119 7.89 4.38 4.17
N ARG A 120 8.30 3.31 4.86
CA ARG A 120 8.79 2.08 4.23
C ARG A 120 7.75 1.44 3.31
N ASP A 121 6.49 1.36 3.74
CA ASP A 121 5.41 0.83 2.91
C ASP A 121 5.22 1.67 1.63
N ALA A 122 5.37 2.99 1.71
CA ALA A 122 5.30 3.88 0.55
C ALA A 122 6.50 3.68 -0.39
N GLU A 123 7.73 3.55 0.14
CA GLU A 123 8.93 3.22 -0.63
C GLU A 123 8.78 1.87 -1.34
N ASP A 124 8.28 0.85 -0.64
CA ASP A 124 7.98 -0.47 -1.20
C ASP A 124 6.95 -0.40 -2.33
N GLN A 125 5.89 0.42 -2.17
CA GLN A 125 4.91 0.63 -3.23
C GLN A 125 5.52 1.29 -4.47
N ILE A 126 6.38 2.28 -4.29
CA ILE A 126 7.10 2.93 -5.40
C ILE A 126 7.92 1.89 -6.16
N GLU A 127 8.72 1.08 -5.45
CA GLU A 127 9.52 0.01 -6.06
C GLU A 127 8.65 -0.99 -6.83
N ILE A 128 7.55 -1.45 -6.23
CA ILE A 128 6.61 -2.38 -6.89
C ILE A 128 6.00 -1.74 -8.14
N MET A 129 5.66 -0.45 -8.12
CA MET A 129 5.10 0.25 -9.28
C MET A 129 6.09 0.37 -10.44
N MET A 130 7.40 0.41 -10.17
CA MET A 130 8.45 0.42 -11.19
C MET A 130 8.55 -0.89 -11.98
N LEU A 131 8.11 -2.01 -11.40
CA LEU A 131 8.07 -3.29 -12.12
C LEU A 131 7.07 -3.23 -13.28
N ARG A 132 7.38 -3.87 -14.42
CA ARG A 132 6.57 -3.77 -15.63
C ARG A 132 5.37 -4.70 -15.60
N ASP A 133 5.58 -5.96 -15.28
CA ASP A 133 4.55 -6.98 -15.36
C ASP A 133 3.79 -7.20 -14.04
N THR A 134 2.55 -7.66 -14.17
CA THR A 134 1.63 -7.91 -13.07
C THR A 134 2.14 -8.99 -12.11
N GLN A 135 2.78 -10.03 -12.63
CA GLN A 135 3.22 -11.17 -11.83
C GLN A 135 4.39 -10.76 -10.94
N SER A 136 5.38 -10.04 -11.48
CA SER A 136 6.51 -9.49 -10.73
C SER A 136 6.04 -8.56 -9.61
N LYS A 137 5.05 -7.69 -9.85
CA LYS A 137 4.47 -6.83 -8.81
C LYS A 137 3.89 -7.62 -7.64
N ILE A 138 3.10 -8.65 -7.94
CA ILE A 138 2.46 -9.49 -6.92
C ILE A 138 3.51 -10.29 -6.15
N VAL A 139 4.45 -10.92 -6.85
CA VAL A 139 5.52 -11.72 -6.24
C VAL A 139 6.39 -10.86 -5.33
N ASN A 140 6.82 -9.66 -5.79
CA ASN A 140 7.63 -8.75 -4.97
C ASN A 140 6.86 -8.30 -3.72
N ALA A 141 5.58 -7.92 -3.86
CA ALA A 141 4.74 -7.55 -2.72
C ALA A 141 4.64 -8.67 -1.67
N LEU A 142 4.47 -9.93 -2.12
CA LEU A 142 4.41 -11.09 -1.23
C LEU A 142 5.76 -11.35 -0.55
N LEU A 143 6.89 -11.21 -1.27
CA LEU A 143 8.24 -11.36 -0.71
C LEU A 143 8.52 -10.31 0.38
N LYS A 144 8.18 -9.04 0.14
CA LYS A 144 8.34 -7.97 1.13
C LYS A 144 7.50 -8.22 2.39
N LEU A 145 6.27 -8.69 2.24
CA LEU A 145 5.41 -9.08 3.36
C LEU A 145 5.97 -10.30 4.11
N ALA A 146 6.53 -11.27 3.40
CA ALA A 146 7.16 -12.43 4.02
C ALA A 146 8.37 -12.05 4.88
N GLN A 147 9.21 -11.13 4.41
CA GLN A 147 10.34 -10.61 5.19
C GLN A 147 9.92 -9.96 6.52
N GLN A 148 8.74 -9.31 6.54
CA GLN A 148 8.20 -8.68 7.75
C GLN A 148 7.57 -9.68 8.73
N SER A 149 7.12 -10.85 8.25
CA SER A 149 6.35 -11.83 9.03
C SER A 149 7.08 -13.16 9.25
N GLN A 150 8.24 -13.36 8.62
CA GLN A 150 8.98 -14.60 8.73
C GLN A 150 9.60 -14.74 10.14
N ALA A 151 9.24 -15.82 10.82
CA ALA A 151 9.91 -16.17 12.07
C ALA A 151 11.32 -16.72 11.77
N GLU A 152 12.29 -16.39 12.63
CA GLU A 152 13.66 -16.89 12.50
C GLU A 152 13.69 -18.42 12.37
N GLY A 153 14.40 -18.90 11.35
CA GLY A 153 14.60 -20.34 11.11
C GLY A 153 13.47 -21.05 10.36
N LYS A 154 12.42 -20.35 9.88
CA LYS A 154 11.36 -20.94 9.04
C LYS A 154 11.57 -20.65 7.57
N SER A 155 11.39 -21.67 6.71
CA SER A 155 11.46 -21.53 5.25
C SER A 155 10.24 -20.85 4.64
N GLY A 156 9.09 -20.92 5.32
CA GLY A 156 7.80 -20.38 4.85
C GLY A 156 7.32 -19.17 5.65
N ALA A 157 6.26 -18.53 5.16
CA ALA A 157 5.60 -17.40 5.81
C ALA A 157 4.07 -17.52 5.69
N LEU A 158 3.35 -17.13 6.75
CA LEU A 158 1.90 -17.03 6.75
C LEU A 158 1.50 -15.54 6.78
N LEU A 159 0.94 -15.05 5.69
CA LEU A 159 0.58 -13.66 5.52
C LEU A 159 -0.89 -13.44 5.83
N GLN A 160 -1.19 -12.61 6.80
CA GLN A 160 -2.56 -12.16 7.10
C GLN A 160 -2.88 -10.94 6.22
N ILE A 161 -3.09 -11.17 4.93
CA ILE A 161 -3.37 -10.12 3.97
C ILE A 161 -4.60 -10.46 3.14
N SER A 162 -5.54 -9.52 3.06
CA SER A 162 -6.72 -9.64 2.20
C SER A 162 -6.38 -9.30 0.74
N PRO A 163 -7.18 -9.77 -0.24
CA PRO A 163 -7.01 -9.38 -1.64
C PRO A 163 -7.08 -7.86 -1.86
N MET A 164 -7.87 -7.15 -1.07
CA MET A 164 -7.97 -5.69 -1.10
C MET A 164 -6.67 -5.01 -0.62
N GLU A 165 -6.09 -5.49 0.48
CA GLU A 165 -4.82 -4.94 1.00
C GLU A 165 -3.68 -5.21 0.02
N LEU A 166 -3.64 -6.40 -0.58
CA LEU A 166 -2.64 -6.73 -1.60
C LEU A 166 -2.83 -5.88 -2.86
N SER A 167 -4.08 -5.65 -3.31
CA SER A 167 -4.38 -4.77 -4.45
C SER A 167 -3.90 -3.33 -4.21
N THR A 168 -4.04 -2.85 -2.99
CA THR A 168 -3.54 -1.55 -2.56
C THR A 168 -2.00 -1.48 -2.68
N ARG A 169 -1.29 -2.50 -2.20
CA ARG A 169 0.19 -2.54 -2.25
C ARG A 169 0.74 -2.58 -3.67
N VAL A 170 0.10 -3.32 -4.56
CA VAL A 170 0.57 -3.46 -5.95
C VAL A 170 0.00 -2.39 -6.90
N GLY A 171 -0.92 -1.55 -6.43
CA GLY A 171 -1.53 -0.48 -7.24
C GLY A 171 -2.43 -0.98 -8.36
N MET A 172 -3.04 -2.17 -8.20
CA MET A 172 -3.91 -2.81 -9.21
C MET A 172 -5.30 -3.07 -8.64
N ASP A 173 -6.26 -3.39 -9.51
CA ASP A 173 -7.59 -3.80 -9.07
C ASP A 173 -7.57 -5.20 -8.41
N VAL A 174 -8.58 -5.46 -7.56
CA VAL A 174 -8.67 -6.68 -6.76
C VAL A 174 -8.78 -7.93 -7.63
N GLU A 175 -9.50 -7.88 -8.75
CA GLU A 175 -9.71 -9.04 -9.63
C GLU A 175 -8.41 -9.43 -10.37
N THR A 176 -7.62 -8.44 -10.79
CA THR A 176 -6.29 -8.69 -11.36
C THR A 176 -5.36 -9.33 -10.34
N VAL A 177 -5.39 -8.87 -9.09
CA VAL A 177 -4.60 -9.46 -8.00
C VAL A 177 -5.04 -10.89 -7.69
N LYS A 178 -6.36 -11.15 -7.58
CA LYS A 178 -6.88 -12.49 -7.36
C LYS A 178 -6.41 -13.47 -8.46
N ARG A 179 -6.50 -13.05 -9.73
CA ARG A 179 -6.00 -13.88 -10.86
C ARG A 179 -4.50 -14.15 -10.77
N GLY A 180 -3.71 -13.15 -10.37
CA GLY A 180 -2.26 -13.32 -10.19
C GLY A 180 -1.91 -14.28 -9.05
N VAL A 181 -2.59 -14.15 -7.90
CA VAL A 181 -2.43 -15.08 -6.76
C VAL A 181 -2.88 -16.48 -7.13
N GLN A 182 -3.97 -16.62 -7.91
CA GLN A 182 -4.43 -17.92 -8.42
C GLN A 182 -3.35 -18.63 -9.26
N LYS A 183 -2.68 -17.92 -10.18
CA LYS A 183 -1.56 -18.46 -10.95
C LYS A 183 -0.39 -18.93 -10.07
N LEU A 184 -0.07 -18.19 -9.01
CA LEU A 184 0.94 -18.60 -8.03
C LEU A 184 0.52 -19.83 -7.25
N ARG A 185 -0.77 -19.99 -6.95
CA ARG A 185 -1.33 -21.18 -6.31
C ARG A 185 -1.24 -22.40 -7.23
N GLU A 186 -1.58 -22.27 -8.50
CA GLU A 186 -1.45 -23.33 -9.52
C GLU A 186 0.00 -23.76 -9.69
N GLY A 187 0.95 -22.81 -9.63
CA GLY A 187 2.38 -23.08 -9.61
C GLY A 187 2.94 -23.57 -8.27
N GLN A 188 2.09 -23.76 -7.25
CA GLN A 188 2.45 -24.22 -5.89
C GLN A 188 3.40 -23.29 -5.12
N TYR A 189 3.55 -22.04 -5.55
CA TYR A 189 4.34 -21.02 -4.83
C TYR A 189 3.62 -20.47 -3.60
N VAL A 190 2.29 -20.47 -3.62
CA VAL A 190 1.46 -20.03 -2.50
C VAL A 190 0.27 -20.97 -2.29
N ARG A 191 -0.29 -20.96 -1.06
CA ARG A 191 -1.56 -21.58 -0.70
C ARG A 191 -2.48 -20.51 -0.12
N VAL A 192 -3.78 -20.69 -0.27
CA VAL A 192 -4.77 -19.82 0.36
C VAL A 192 -5.51 -20.67 1.39
N VAL A 193 -5.37 -20.29 2.66
CA VAL A 193 -5.96 -21.00 3.82
C VAL A 193 -6.66 -19.95 4.67
N ASP A 194 -7.97 -20.09 4.89
CA ASP A 194 -8.78 -19.20 5.73
C ASP A 194 -8.57 -17.70 5.41
N GLU A 195 -8.65 -17.36 4.11
CA GLU A 195 -8.41 -16.00 3.58
C GLU A 195 -6.98 -15.44 3.83
N LYS A 196 -6.05 -16.29 4.26
CA LYS A 196 -4.63 -15.95 4.42
C LYS A 196 -3.83 -16.52 3.27
N VAL A 197 -2.70 -15.88 2.97
CA VAL A 197 -1.75 -16.38 1.97
C VAL A 197 -0.58 -17.03 2.69
N GLU A 198 -0.44 -18.34 2.54
CA GLU A 198 0.72 -19.09 2.99
C GLU A 198 1.74 -19.21 1.85
N ILE A 199 2.97 -18.88 2.12
CA ILE A 199 4.13 -19.11 1.25
C ILE A 199 4.90 -20.29 1.84
N PRO A 200 4.85 -21.49 1.23
CA PRO A 200 5.49 -22.66 1.81
C PRO A 200 7.03 -22.54 1.83
N ASP A 201 7.61 -21.92 0.80
CA ASP A 201 9.04 -21.68 0.66
C ASP A 201 9.30 -20.31 0.03
N VAL A 202 9.81 -19.38 0.84
CA VAL A 202 10.11 -18.01 0.44
C VAL A 202 11.23 -17.97 -0.60
N GLU A 203 12.20 -18.88 -0.52
CA GLU A 203 13.32 -18.95 -1.47
C GLU A 203 12.87 -19.41 -2.86
N SER A 204 11.91 -20.32 -2.95
CA SER A 204 11.30 -20.68 -4.23
C SER A 204 10.56 -19.51 -4.88
N LEU A 205 9.85 -18.72 -4.07
CA LEU A 205 9.19 -17.50 -4.56
C LEU A 205 10.21 -16.42 -4.99
N ARG A 206 11.35 -16.32 -4.30
CA ARG A 206 12.46 -15.41 -4.66
C ARG A 206 13.10 -15.80 -5.99
N ARG A 207 13.33 -17.11 -6.20
CA ARG A 207 13.83 -17.62 -7.49
C ARG A 207 12.87 -17.31 -8.63
N LEU A 208 11.55 -17.47 -8.40
CA LEU A 208 10.55 -17.06 -9.40
C LEU A 208 10.67 -15.59 -9.75
N PHE A 209 10.83 -14.71 -8.75
CA PHE A 209 10.99 -13.27 -8.98
C PHE A 209 12.21 -12.96 -9.86
N GLN A 210 13.35 -13.61 -9.61
CA GLN A 210 14.56 -13.46 -10.43
C GLN A 210 14.33 -13.90 -11.89
N LEU A 211 13.64 -15.03 -12.09
CA LEU A 211 13.31 -15.52 -13.43
C LEU A 211 12.38 -14.58 -14.19
N LEU A 212 11.42 -13.97 -13.52
CA LEU A 212 10.53 -12.96 -14.12
C LEU A 212 11.33 -11.72 -14.56
N GLY A 213 12.28 -11.25 -13.75
CA GLY A 213 13.16 -10.13 -14.10
C GLY A 213 14.01 -10.39 -15.32
N LEU A 214 14.64 -11.58 -15.43
CA LEU A 214 15.41 -11.98 -16.61
C LEU A 214 14.57 -12.00 -17.90
N LYS A 215 13.31 -12.42 -17.81
CA LYS A 215 12.38 -12.41 -18.94
C LYS A 215 12.08 -10.99 -19.42
N ASP A 216 11.92 -10.04 -18.49
CA ASP A 216 11.69 -8.63 -18.83
C ASP A 216 12.90 -8.00 -19.51
N GLU A 217 14.11 -8.33 -19.07
CA GLU A 217 15.36 -7.86 -19.69
C GLU A 217 15.49 -8.38 -21.13
N ILE A 218 15.18 -9.64 -21.38
CA ILE A 218 15.24 -10.26 -22.72
C ILE A 218 14.18 -9.64 -23.64
N GLN A 219 12.97 -9.38 -23.17
CA GLN A 219 11.89 -8.78 -23.95
C GLN A 219 12.06 -7.26 -24.14
N GLY A 220 12.77 -6.59 -23.24
CA GLY A 220 13.06 -5.15 -23.31
C GLY A 220 14.24 -4.78 -24.22
N THR A 221 15.03 -5.77 -24.64
CA THR A 221 16.10 -5.57 -25.62
C THR A 221 15.50 -5.66 -27.02
N GLU A 222 14.81 -4.60 -27.48
CA GLU A 222 14.56 -4.44 -28.92
C GLU A 222 15.92 -4.39 -29.62
N LEU A 223 16.17 -5.37 -30.49
CA LEU A 223 17.30 -5.35 -31.38
C LEU A 223 17.28 -4.00 -32.14
N PRO A 224 18.41 -3.27 -32.22
CA PRO A 224 18.46 -2.03 -32.98
C PRO A 224 18.02 -2.33 -34.40
N GLN A 225 16.97 -1.65 -34.86
CA GLN A 225 16.51 -1.77 -36.23
C GLN A 225 17.67 -1.43 -37.15
N SER A 226 18.00 -2.35 -38.05
CA SER A 226 19.03 -2.15 -39.08
C SER A 226 18.69 -0.87 -39.86
N PRO A 227 19.62 0.03 -40.04
CA PRO A 227 19.33 1.25 -40.78
C PRO A 227 18.85 0.89 -42.17
N ALA A 228 17.68 1.41 -42.55
CA ALA A 228 17.12 1.27 -43.87
C ALA A 228 18.15 1.71 -44.88
N LYS A 229 18.50 0.83 -45.83
CA LYS A 229 19.36 1.18 -46.96
C LYS A 229 18.65 2.27 -47.76
N ASP A 230 19.13 3.51 -47.61
CA ASP A 230 18.79 4.62 -48.49
C ASP A 230 19.26 4.28 -49.91
N GLY A 231 18.32 3.84 -50.71
CA GLY A 231 18.49 3.66 -52.15
C GLY A 231 18.56 5.03 -52.84
N ARG A 232 19.69 5.70 -52.77
CA ARG A 232 19.94 6.83 -53.65
C ARG A 232 20.35 6.30 -55.03
N GLY A 233 19.37 6.28 -55.92
CA GLY A 233 19.59 6.13 -57.34
C GLY A 233 20.38 7.30 -57.88
N THR A 234 21.56 7.02 -58.37
CA THR A 234 22.40 7.91 -59.18
C THR A 234 21.71 8.13 -60.53
N THR A 235 21.10 9.26 -60.72
CA THR A 235 20.71 9.77 -62.06
C THR A 235 21.89 10.51 -62.66
N HIS A 236 22.48 9.93 -63.71
CA HIS A 236 23.40 10.56 -64.64
C HIS A 236 22.71 11.69 -65.39
N PRO A 237 23.32 12.88 -65.55
CA PRO A 237 22.87 13.85 -66.53
C PRO A 237 23.44 13.47 -67.91
N ARG A 238 22.56 13.31 -68.87
CA ARG A 238 22.92 13.28 -70.31
C ARG A 238 23.24 14.71 -70.76
N GLU A 239 24.47 14.93 -71.21
CA GLU A 239 24.83 16.01 -72.08
C GLU A 239 24.14 15.83 -73.47
N ARG A 240 23.59 16.91 -74.00
CA ARG A 240 23.50 17.26 -75.44
C ARG A 240 23.57 18.76 -75.55
N GLY A 241 24.51 19.20 -76.32
CA GLY A 241 24.66 19.76 -77.60
C GLY A 241 24.54 21.23 -77.60
#